data_edbe65d4a26e3d90d138227f09e0b5a3
#
_entry.id   edbe65d4a26e3d90d138227f09e0b5a3
#
_cell.length_a   1.000
_cell.length_b   1.000
_cell.length_c   1.000
_cell.angle_alpha   90.00
_cell.angle_beta   90.00
_cell.angle_gamma   90.00
#
_symmetry.space_group_name_H-M   'P 1'
#
loop_
_entity.id
_entity.type
_entity.pdbx_description
1 polymer ?
#
loop_
_entity_poly.entity_id
_entity_poly.type
_entity_poly.pdbx_seq_one_letter_code
_entity_poly.pdbx_strand_id
1 'polypeptide(L)'
;MKLGALFYPTEDQFGNKIPFESLYIPYIYKEIYFDGIYIDVLNQKKDLVIVDVGANVGVTVAHFQPYAKKLYAIEPSPEHFAALSKNKEFNNWDNVELFNYALADKDGEMTFTLNSHNRTMNTLMLNEGMGVIDKHGYKDQIQVPVKSIDHFFEENKITHVDFMKFDPEGAEDLILRSAGFRKIAHMIDTLEVEFHFPNWKELVQYLMNLGFKAREYETSAKVILFFR
;
A
#
# COMPACT_ATOMS: atom_id res chain seq x y z
N MET A 1 -25.83 -22.76 3.17
CA MET A 1 -26.17 -21.77 2.13
C MET A 1 -24.87 -21.48 1.38
N LYS A 2 -24.71 -21.99 0.16
CA LYS A 2 -23.52 -21.68 -0.66
C LYS A 2 -23.67 -20.21 -1.08
N LEU A 3 -22.84 -19.31 -0.56
CA LEU A 3 -22.67 -17.98 -1.11
C LEU A 3 -22.23 -18.17 -2.56
N GLY A 4 -23.09 -17.73 -3.49
CA GLY A 4 -22.78 -17.75 -4.90
C GLY A 4 -21.46 -17.05 -5.13
N ALA A 5 -20.59 -17.68 -5.91
CA ALA A 5 -19.38 -17.07 -6.39
C ALA A 5 -19.76 -15.74 -7.06
N LEU A 6 -19.47 -14.62 -6.42
CA LEU A 6 -19.51 -13.34 -7.07
C LEU A 6 -18.45 -13.41 -8.18
N PHE A 7 -18.90 -13.42 -9.42
CA PHE A 7 -18.03 -13.37 -10.60
C PHE A 7 -17.37 -12.00 -10.64
N TYR A 8 -16.18 -11.89 -10.07
CA TYR A 8 -15.31 -10.77 -10.37
C TYR A 8 -14.66 -11.04 -11.73
N PRO A 9 -14.46 -10.04 -12.57
CA PRO A 9 -13.80 -10.23 -13.82
C PRO A 9 -12.40 -10.78 -13.57
N THR A 10 -12.05 -11.87 -14.22
CA THR A 10 -10.70 -12.47 -14.17
C THR A 10 -9.67 -11.60 -14.88
N GLU A 11 -10.12 -10.52 -15.52
CA GLU A 11 -9.33 -9.59 -16.29
C GLU A 11 -9.87 -8.18 -16.05
N ASP A 12 -8.99 -7.20 -15.78
CA ASP A 12 -9.38 -5.81 -15.61
C ASP A 12 -9.59 -5.09 -16.95
N GLN A 13 -9.97 -3.80 -16.90
CA GLN A 13 -10.18 -2.98 -18.09
C GLN A 13 -8.92 -2.75 -18.95
N PHE A 14 -7.74 -3.11 -18.45
CA PHE A 14 -6.45 -3.00 -19.13
C PHE A 14 -5.93 -4.35 -19.65
N GLY A 15 -6.69 -5.43 -19.46
CA GLY A 15 -6.30 -6.79 -19.85
C GLY A 15 -5.42 -7.52 -18.83
N ASN A 16 -5.19 -6.96 -17.63
CA ASN A 16 -4.46 -7.66 -16.59
C ASN A 16 -5.29 -8.78 -15.98
N LYS A 17 -4.68 -9.93 -15.79
CA LYS A 17 -5.27 -11.08 -15.11
C LYS A 17 -4.66 -11.24 -13.75
N ILE A 18 -5.51 -11.24 -12.73
CA ILE A 18 -5.08 -11.42 -11.35
C ILE A 18 -5.58 -12.79 -10.90
N PRO A 19 -4.71 -13.80 -10.77
CA PRO A 19 -5.11 -15.08 -10.21
C PRO A 19 -5.42 -14.90 -8.73
N PHE A 20 -6.68 -15.05 -8.37
CA PHE A 20 -7.19 -14.81 -7.02
C PHE A 20 -6.83 -15.96 -6.08
N GLU A 21 -5.90 -15.73 -5.19
CA GLU A 21 -5.56 -16.66 -4.11
C GLU A 21 -6.15 -16.26 -2.75
N SER A 22 -6.91 -15.12 -2.66
CA SER A 22 -7.48 -14.64 -1.39
C SER A 22 -8.96 -14.30 -1.51
N LEU A 23 -9.73 -14.65 -0.47
CA LEU A 23 -11.17 -14.34 -0.35
C LEU A 23 -11.45 -12.82 -0.25
N TYR A 24 -10.44 -12.01 0.06
CA TYR A 24 -10.57 -10.55 0.27
C TYR A 24 -10.26 -9.73 -0.98
N ILE A 25 -9.64 -10.31 -2.00
CA ILE A 25 -9.39 -9.64 -3.29
C ILE A 25 -10.66 -9.01 -3.88
N PRO A 26 -11.83 -9.68 -3.84
CA PRO A 26 -13.07 -9.07 -4.30
C PRO A 26 -13.41 -7.74 -3.65
N TYR A 27 -13.07 -7.55 -2.38
CA TYR A 27 -13.33 -6.31 -1.66
C TYR A 27 -12.41 -5.19 -2.15
N ILE A 28 -11.10 -5.44 -2.22
CA ILE A 28 -10.10 -4.51 -2.76
C ILE A 28 -10.44 -4.15 -4.22
N TYR A 29 -10.85 -5.14 -5.01
CA TYR A 29 -11.25 -4.92 -6.39
C TYR A 29 -12.45 -3.99 -6.49
N LYS A 30 -13.45 -4.14 -5.60
CA LYS A 30 -14.61 -3.26 -5.54
C LYS A 30 -14.18 -1.82 -5.25
N GLU A 31 -13.36 -1.58 -4.24
CA GLU A 31 -12.90 -0.25 -3.87
C GLU A 31 -12.17 0.45 -5.03
N ILE A 32 -11.28 -0.25 -5.69
CA ILE A 32 -10.48 0.31 -6.77
C ILE A 32 -11.30 0.58 -8.03
N TYR A 33 -12.06 -0.43 -8.50
CA TYR A 33 -12.68 -0.37 -9.83
C TYR A 33 -14.14 0.08 -9.83
N PHE A 34 -14.87 -0.11 -8.73
CA PHE A 34 -16.27 0.31 -8.63
C PHE A 34 -16.44 1.60 -7.83
N ASP A 35 -15.75 1.74 -6.71
CA ASP A 35 -15.81 2.96 -5.91
C ASP A 35 -14.85 4.03 -6.44
N GLY A 36 -13.84 3.63 -7.24
CA GLY A 36 -13.03 4.55 -8.03
C GLY A 36 -12.09 5.44 -7.22
N ILE A 37 -11.57 4.94 -6.10
CA ILE A 37 -10.77 5.72 -5.15
C ILE A 37 -9.52 6.39 -5.74
N TYR A 38 -8.98 5.87 -6.86
CA TYR A 38 -7.78 6.42 -7.53
C TYR A 38 -8.07 7.21 -8.80
N ILE A 39 -9.34 7.31 -9.24
CA ILE A 39 -9.69 7.94 -10.53
C ILE A 39 -9.17 9.38 -10.61
N ASP A 40 -9.39 10.18 -9.56
CA ASP A 40 -9.00 11.59 -9.54
C ASP A 40 -7.48 11.81 -9.61
N VAL A 41 -6.69 10.83 -9.11
CA VAL A 41 -5.23 10.92 -9.07
C VAL A 41 -4.61 10.49 -10.40
N LEU A 42 -5.16 9.46 -11.01
CA LEU A 42 -4.60 8.80 -12.19
C LEU A 42 -5.20 9.29 -13.51
N ASN A 43 -6.40 9.88 -13.48
CA ASN A 43 -7.17 10.24 -14.67
C ASN A 43 -6.34 11.09 -15.66
N GLN A 44 -6.23 10.62 -16.90
CA GLN A 44 -5.51 11.25 -18.00
C GLN A 44 -3.99 11.44 -17.81
N LYS A 45 -3.42 10.97 -16.71
CA LYS A 45 -1.98 11.01 -16.46
C LYS A 45 -1.30 9.77 -17.09
N LYS A 46 -0.03 9.93 -17.46
CA LYS A 46 0.83 8.86 -17.98
C LYS A 46 2.26 9.11 -17.54
N ASP A 47 3.07 8.10 -17.69
CA ASP A 47 4.50 8.14 -17.40
C ASP A 47 4.84 8.52 -15.95
N LEU A 48 3.95 8.14 -15.01
CA LEU A 48 4.10 8.43 -13.59
C LEU A 48 5.18 7.58 -12.93
N VAL A 49 5.89 8.15 -11.98
CA VAL A 49 6.66 7.42 -10.97
C VAL A 49 5.74 7.16 -9.78
N ILE A 50 5.43 5.89 -9.55
CA ILE A 50 4.49 5.45 -8.51
C ILE A 50 5.20 4.58 -7.49
N VAL A 51 4.86 4.76 -6.22
CA VAL A 51 5.26 3.89 -5.11
C VAL A 51 4.00 3.32 -4.45
N ASP A 52 3.91 2.00 -4.35
CA ASP A 52 2.83 1.27 -3.69
C ASP A 52 3.37 0.57 -2.45
N VAL A 53 3.08 1.14 -1.28
CA VAL A 53 3.46 0.58 0.02
C VAL A 53 2.29 -0.25 0.55
N GLY A 54 2.52 -1.54 0.77
CA GLY A 54 1.47 -2.51 1.06
C GLY A 54 0.80 -3.01 -0.23
N ALA A 55 1.62 -3.46 -1.20
CA ALA A 55 1.15 -3.89 -2.51
C ALA A 55 0.34 -5.20 -2.49
N ASN A 56 0.41 -5.95 -1.38
CA ASN A 56 -0.32 -7.20 -1.18
C ASN A 56 -0.07 -8.17 -2.37
N VAL A 57 -1.09 -8.78 -2.93
CA VAL A 57 -1.00 -9.67 -4.09
C VAL A 57 -0.99 -8.93 -5.44
N GLY A 58 -1.05 -7.58 -5.44
CA GLY A 58 -0.86 -6.73 -6.60
C GLY A 58 -2.12 -6.25 -7.31
N VAL A 59 -3.27 -6.17 -6.63
CA VAL A 59 -4.49 -5.60 -7.23
C VAL A 59 -4.28 -4.11 -7.54
N THR A 60 -3.72 -3.34 -6.60
CA THR A 60 -3.34 -1.94 -6.80
C THR A 60 -2.26 -1.79 -7.86
N VAL A 61 -1.26 -2.69 -7.86
CA VAL A 61 -0.20 -2.72 -8.88
C VAL A 61 -0.78 -2.87 -10.28
N ALA A 62 -1.72 -3.81 -10.49
CA ALA A 62 -2.40 -3.99 -11.77
C ALA A 62 -3.13 -2.72 -12.22
N HIS A 63 -3.78 -2.03 -11.27
CA HIS A 63 -4.49 -0.79 -11.56
C HIS A 63 -3.55 0.38 -11.90
N PHE A 64 -2.40 0.50 -11.21
CA PHE A 64 -1.44 1.60 -11.38
C PHE A 64 -0.50 1.41 -12.57
N GLN A 65 -0.16 0.16 -12.89
CA GLN A 65 0.85 -0.19 -13.88
C GLN A 65 0.64 0.48 -15.26
N PRO A 66 -0.61 0.60 -15.80
CA PRO A 66 -0.83 1.20 -17.10
C PRO A 66 -0.55 2.72 -17.18
N TYR A 67 -0.49 3.37 -16.02
CA TYR A 67 -0.21 4.81 -15.89
C TYR A 67 1.25 5.09 -15.56
N ALA A 68 1.99 4.05 -15.14
CA ALA A 68 3.33 4.23 -14.61
C ALA A 68 4.41 4.15 -15.71
N LYS A 69 5.35 5.08 -15.70
CA LYS A 69 6.67 4.93 -16.30
C LYS A 69 7.51 3.96 -15.46
N LYS A 70 7.41 4.07 -14.14
CA LYS A 70 8.06 3.21 -13.16
C LYS A 70 7.15 3.04 -11.95
N LEU A 71 6.95 1.80 -11.51
CA LEU A 71 6.20 1.47 -10.32
C LEU A 71 7.08 0.64 -9.38
N TYR A 72 7.19 1.09 -8.14
CA TYR A 72 7.89 0.41 -7.06
C TYR A 72 6.83 -0.16 -6.12
N ALA A 73 6.77 -1.48 -5.98
CA ALA A 73 5.78 -2.17 -5.15
C ALA A 73 6.44 -2.90 -3.99
N ILE A 74 6.05 -2.54 -2.77
CA ILE A 74 6.65 -3.03 -1.54
C ILE A 74 5.63 -3.89 -0.79
N GLU A 75 6.00 -5.15 -0.49
CA GLU A 75 5.15 -6.10 0.23
C GLU A 75 6.00 -6.99 1.16
N PRO A 76 5.84 -6.86 2.49
CA PRO A 76 6.65 -7.62 3.44
C PRO A 76 6.24 -9.08 3.59
N SER A 77 4.97 -9.44 3.40
CA SER A 77 4.52 -10.83 3.55
C SER A 77 5.13 -11.72 2.48
N PRO A 78 5.92 -12.76 2.83
CA PRO A 78 6.51 -13.65 1.83
C PRO A 78 5.45 -14.36 0.96
N GLU A 79 4.30 -14.67 1.53
CA GLU A 79 3.19 -15.33 0.82
C GLU A 79 2.57 -14.38 -0.22
N HIS A 80 2.24 -13.14 0.19
CA HIS A 80 1.67 -12.14 -0.73
C HIS A 80 2.68 -11.73 -1.78
N PHE A 81 3.94 -11.54 -1.41
CA PHE A 81 5.01 -11.23 -2.34
C PHE A 81 5.21 -12.32 -3.40
N ALA A 82 5.09 -13.60 -3.02
CA ALA A 82 5.16 -14.70 -3.97
C ALA A 82 3.99 -14.66 -4.97
N ALA A 83 2.78 -14.32 -4.52
CA ALA A 83 1.62 -14.14 -5.38
C ALA A 83 1.80 -12.91 -6.30
N LEU A 84 2.23 -11.77 -5.74
CA LEU A 84 2.53 -10.54 -6.47
C LEU A 84 3.59 -10.78 -7.58
N SER A 85 4.64 -11.55 -7.27
CA SER A 85 5.68 -11.89 -8.23
C SER A 85 5.14 -12.71 -9.41
N LYS A 86 4.28 -13.70 -9.14
CA LYS A 86 3.62 -14.48 -10.18
C LYS A 86 2.68 -13.62 -11.03
N ASN A 87 1.94 -12.69 -10.41
CA ASN A 87 1.06 -11.77 -11.12
C ASN A 87 1.84 -10.85 -12.04
N LYS A 88 2.99 -10.33 -11.57
CA LYS A 88 3.90 -9.54 -12.40
C LYS A 88 4.41 -10.34 -13.60
N GLU A 89 4.91 -11.55 -13.38
CA GLU A 89 5.44 -12.42 -14.44
C GLU A 89 4.34 -12.76 -15.46
N PHE A 90 3.16 -13.17 -14.98
CA PHE A 90 2.03 -13.55 -15.82
C PHE A 90 1.56 -12.41 -16.73
N ASN A 91 1.53 -11.18 -16.24
CA ASN A 91 1.06 -10.02 -16.98
C ASN A 91 2.17 -9.24 -17.72
N ASN A 92 3.44 -9.68 -17.63
CA ASN A 92 4.60 -9.01 -18.21
C ASN A 92 4.72 -7.53 -17.79
N TRP A 93 4.62 -7.24 -16.47
CA TRP A 93 4.75 -5.87 -15.96
C TRP A 93 6.21 -5.43 -15.90
N ASP A 94 6.78 -5.05 -17.05
CA ASP A 94 8.21 -4.71 -17.17
C ASP A 94 8.59 -3.41 -16.45
N ASN A 95 7.65 -2.50 -16.27
CA ASN A 95 7.82 -1.22 -15.57
C ASN A 95 7.63 -1.31 -14.04
N VAL A 96 7.35 -2.50 -13.49
CA VAL A 96 7.14 -2.75 -12.07
C VAL A 96 8.37 -3.37 -11.44
N GLU A 97 8.82 -2.82 -10.31
CA GLU A 97 9.90 -3.35 -9.48
C GLU A 97 9.35 -3.77 -8.11
N LEU A 98 9.69 -4.98 -7.66
CA LEU A 98 9.11 -5.59 -6.46
C LEU A 98 10.13 -5.68 -5.34
N PHE A 99 9.70 -5.42 -4.10
CA PHE A 99 10.52 -5.44 -2.91
C PHE A 99 9.86 -6.24 -1.79
N ASN A 100 10.54 -7.31 -1.33
CA ASN A 100 10.05 -8.14 -0.23
C ASN A 100 10.64 -7.72 1.10
N TYR A 101 10.25 -6.56 1.57
CA TYR A 101 10.51 -6.03 2.91
C TYR A 101 9.42 -5.01 3.28
N ALA A 102 9.37 -4.60 4.55
CA ALA A 102 8.54 -3.48 4.93
C ALA A 102 9.35 -2.16 4.95
N LEU A 103 8.68 -1.03 4.75
CA LEU A 103 9.26 0.26 5.10
C LEU A 103 9.14 0.48 6.61
N ALA A 104 10.13 1.18 7.18
CA ALA A 104 10.19 1.52 8.60
C ALA A 104 10.90 2.88 8.81
N ASP A 105 11.15 3.21 10.08
CA ASP A 105 11.96 4.37 10.48
C ASP A 105 13.48 4.13 10.41
N LYS A 106 13.89 2.85 10.29
CA LYS A 106 15.30 2.39 10.23
C LYS A 106 15.42 1.06 9.50
N ASP A 107 16.63 0.72 9.07
CA ASP A 107 16.95 -0.59 8.50
C ASP A 107 17.07 -1.66 9.59
N GLY A 108 16.80 -2.92 9.22
CA GLY A 108 16.95 -4.08 10.10
C GLY A 108 15.94 -5.17 9.87
N GLU A 109 15.47 -5.76 10.95
CA GLU A 109 14.39 -6.74 10.96
C GLU A 109 13.35 -6.34 12.02
N MET A 110 12.09 -6.61 11.74
CA MET A 110 10.98 -6.39 12.66
C MET A 110 10.03 -7.58 12.68
N THR A 111 9.35 -7.75 13.81
CA THR A 111 8.29 -8.74 13.94
C THR A 111 7.08 -8.31 13.12
N PHE A 112 6.68 -9.14 12.18
CA PHE A 112 5.49 -8.98 11.37
C PHE A 112 4.44 -9.99 11.81
N THR A 113 3.28 -9.51 12.19
CA THR A 113 2.22 -10.36 12.72
C THR A 113 1.21 -10.68 11.62
N LEU A 114 0.98 -11.97 11.43
CA LEU A 114 0.08 -12.49 10.40
C LEU A 114 -1.34 -12.64 10.96
N ASN A 115 -2.32 -12.16 10.21
CA ASN A 115 -3.72 -12.37 10.53
C ASN A 115 -4.25 -13.61 9.80
N SER A 116 -4.60 -14.66 10.54
CA SER A 116 -5.08 -15.92 9.98
C SER A 116 -6.51 -15.84 9.44
N HIS A 117 -7.30 -14.84 9.85
CA HIS A 117 -8.69 -14.66 9.41
C HIS A 117 -8.80 -13.68 8.24
N ASN A 118 -7.98 -12.64 8.25
CA ASN A 118 -7.91 -11.67 7.17
C ASN A 118 -6.45 -11.36 6.82
N ARG A 119 -5.92 -12.05 5.83
CA ARG A 119 -4.51 -11.95 5.43
C ARG A 119 -4.13 -10.58 4.86
N THR A 120 -5.10 -9.75 4.47
CA THR A 120 -4.83 -8.37 4.05
C THR A 120 -4.45 -7.47 5.22
N MET A 121 -4.75 -7.88 6.46
CA MET A 121 -4.50 -7.12 7.69
C MET A 121 -3.23 -7.56 8.44
N ASN A 122 -2.21 -8.04 7.76
CA ASN A 122 -0.91 -8.35 8.38
C ASN A 122 -0.19 -7.06 8.77
N THR A 123 0.45 -7.01 9.95
CA THR A 123 0.99 -5.73 10.47
C THR A 123 2.36 -5.86 11.17
N LEU A 124 3.16 -4.80 11.10
CA LEU A 124 4.35 -4.61 11.93
C LEU A 124 4.01 -4.16 13.35
N MET A 125 2.82 -3.59 13.57
CA MET A 125 2.48 -2.90 14.82
C MET A 125 1.23 -3.48 15.47
N LEU A 126 1.40 -4.53 16.31
CA LEU A 126 0.36 -4.94 17.24
C LEU A 126 0.44 -4.11 18.52
N ASN A 127 -0.17 -2.94 18.55
CA ASN A 127 -0.28 -2.12 19.75
C ASN A 127 -1.69 -2.18 20.33
N GLU A 128 -1.80 -2.05 21.67
CA GLU A 128 -3.08 -2.05 22.40
C GLU A 128 -4.02 -0.89 22.02
N GLY A 129 -3.53 0.08 21.24
CA GLY A 129 -4.28 1.24 20.78
C GLY A 129 -4.85 1.15 19.36
N MET A 130 -4.56 0.10 18.61
CA MET A 130 -5.14 -0.10 17.27
C MET A 130 -6.61 -0.53 17.41
N GLY A 131 -7.51 0.44 17.28
CA GLY A 131 -8.93 0.32 17.64
C GLY A 131 -9.80 -0.57 16.77
N VAL A 132 -9.27 -1.21 15.73
CA VAL A 132 -10.03 -2.01 14.76
C VAL A 132 -9.46 -3.41 14.56
N ILE A 133 -8.28 -3.70 15.12
CA ILE A 133 -7.65 -4.99 14.92
C ILE A 133 -8.29 -5.99 15.90
N ASP A 134 -9.15 -6.85 15.38
CA ASP A 134 -9.63 -8.02 16.10
C ASP A 134 -8.45 -8.89 16.54
N LYS A 135 -8.08 -8.78 17.81
CA LYS A 135 -6.98 -9.54 18.43
C LYS A 135 -7.11 -11.07 18.23
N HIS A 136 -8.28 -11.55 17.83
CA HIS A 136 -8.58 -12.98 17.69
C HIS A 136 -8.01 -13.61 16.41
N GLY A 137 -7.65 -12.82 15.39
CA GLY A 137 -7.07 -13.31 14.13
C GLY A 137 -5.55 -13.39 14.09
N TYR A 138 -4.85 -12.70 14.98
CA TYR A 138 -3.38 -12.64 14.99
C TYR A 138 -2.77 -13.78 15.82
N LYS A 139 -2.15 -14.75 15.16
CA LYS A 139 -1.59 -15.93 15.85
C LYS A 139 -0.13 -16.17 15.54
N ASP A 140 0.30 -15.89 14.31
CA ASP A 140 1.63 -16.22 13.86
C ASP A 140 2.47 -14.95 13.71
N GLN A 141 3.74 -15.04 14.07
CA GLN A 141 4.70 -13.97 13.94
C GLN A 141 5.91 -14.45 13.14
N ILE A 142 6.37 -13.63 12.22
CA ILE A 142 7.59 -13.87 11.46
C ILE A 142 8.51 -12.66 11.58
N GLN A 143 9.80 -12.86 11.35
CA GLN A 143 10.73 -11.76 11.17
C GLN A 143 10.76 -11.40 9.68
N VAL A 144 10.61 -10.11 9.39
CA VAL A 144 10.73 -9.59 8.03
C VAL A 144 11.81 -8.53 7.98
N PRO A 145 12.57 -8.46 6.88
CA PRO A 145 13.49 -7.35 6.69
C PRO A 145 12.71 -6.04 6.60
N VAL A 146 13.29 -4.99 7.16
CA VAL A 146 12.76 -3.64 7.06
C VAL A 146 13.80 -2.68 6.54
N LYS A 147 13.36 -1.69 5.77
CA LYS A 147 14.18 -0.64 5.22
C LYS A 147 13.65 0.72 5.62
N SER A 148 14.52 1.64 6.01
CA SER A 148 14.11 3.02 6.22
C SER A 148 13.68 3.65 4.90
N ILE A 149 12.67 4.51 4.97
CA ILE A 149 12.07 5.07 3.75
C ILE A 149 13.07 5.93 2.96
N ASP A 150 13.98 6.64 3.60
CA ASP A 150 15.01 7.43 2.93
C ASP A 150 16.08 6.56 2.27
N HIS A 151 16.49 5.45 2.88
CA HIS A 151 17.40 4.50 2.22
C HIS A 151 16.74 3.81 1.03
N PHE A 152 15.42 3.50 1.11
CA PHE A 152 14.70 3.01 -0.05
C PHE A 152 14.77 3.98 -1.24
N PHE A 153 14.56 5.28 -0.99
CA PHE A 153 14.68 6.30 -2.04
C PHE A 153 16.10 6.42 -2.57
N GLU A 154 17.11 6.41 -1.70
CA GLU A 154 18.52 6.53 -2.06
C GLU A 154 19.01 5.35 -2.91
N GLU A 155 18.79 4.11 -2.47
CA GLU A 155 19.22 2.90 -3.17
C GLU A 155 18.58 2.78 -4.57
N ASN A 156 17.30 3.16 -4.69
CA ASN A 156 16.57 3.13 -5.95
C ASN A 156 16.72 4.42 -6.77
N LYS A 157 17.53 5.38 -6.30
CA LYS A 157 17.77 6.67 -6.97
C LYS A 157 16.48 7.42 -7.29
N ILE A 158 15.51 7.34 -6.39
CA ILE A 158 14.22 8.01 -6.53
C ILE A 158 14.40 9.48 -6.14
N THR A 159 14.22 10.37 -7.09
CA THR A 159 14.34 11.82 -6.89
C THR A 159 12.99 12.53 -6.96
N HIS A 160 11.96 11.82 -7.43
CA HIS A 160 10.59 12.33 -7.56
C HIS A 160 9.61 11.18 -7.57
N VAL A 161 8.44 11.38 -6.96
CA VAL A 161 7.30 10.48 -6.95
C VAL A 161 6.03 11.28 -7.26
N ASP A 162 5.36 10.96 -8.35
CA ASP A 162 4.10 11.59 -8.72
C ASP A 162 2.96 11.14 -7.82
N PHE A 163 2.95 9.84 -7.46
CA PHE A 163 1.93 9.27 -6.59
C PHE A 163 2.51 8.16 -5.69
N MET A 164 2.22 8.26 -4.39
CA MET A 164 2.53 7.22 -3.41
C MET A 164 1.24 6.77 -2.72
N LYS A 165 0.88 5.49 -2.86
CA LYS A 165 -0.07 4.82 -1.97
C LYS A 165 0.68 4.37 -0.72
N PHE A 166 0.14 4.67 0.45
CA PHE A 166 0.77 4.38 1.73
C PHE A 166 -0.20 3.69 2.68
N ASP A 167 -0.11 2.37 2.69
CA ASP A 167 -1.02 1.49 3.41
C ASP A 167 -0.23 0.32 4.05
N PRO A 168 0.63 0.61 5.06
CA PRO A 168 1.47 -0.38 5.72
C PRO A 168 0.77 -1.09 6.89
N GLU A 169 -0.56 -1.06 6.95
CA GLU A 169 -1.38 -1.75 7.94
C GLU A 169 -0.94 -1.44 9.40
N GLY A 170 -0.89 -0.15 9.73
CA GLY A 170 -0.67 0.36 11.09
C GLY A 170 0.72 0.89 11.41
N ALA A 171 1.66 0.87 10.47
CA ALA A 171 2.99 1.47 10.65
C ALA A 171 3.06 2.94 10.16
N GLU A 172 1.93 3.56 9.80
CA GLU A 172 1.85 4.89 9.20
C GLU A 172 2.52 5.94 10.08
N ASP A 173 2.18 6.00 11.36
CA ASP A 173 2.71 7.00 12.29
C ASP A 173 4.23 6.85 12.48
N LEU A 174 4.71 5.60 12.62
CA LEU A 174 6.12 5.28 12.76
C LEU A 174 6.94 5.80 11.57
N ILE A 175 6.47 5.54 10.36
CA ILE A 175 7.22 5.83 9.15
C ILE A 175 7.10 7.31 8.78
N LEU A 176 5.87 7.85 8.73
CA LEU A 176 5.62 9.21 8.26
C LEU A 176 6.13 10.30 9.22
N ARG A 177 6.33 9.98 10.52
CA ARG A 177 6.99 10.90 11.47
C ARG A 177 8.50 10.73 11.51
N SER A 178 9.07 9.73 10.85
CA SER A 178 10.51 9.48 10.88
C SER A 178 11.34 10.64 10.33
N ALA A 179 12.59 10.69 10.73
CA ALA A 179 13.56 11.61 10.15
C ALA A 179 13.79 11.32 8.65
N GLY A 180 13.72 10.04 8.27
CA GLY A 180 13.83 9.59 6.89
C GLY A 180 12.71 10.15 6.00
N PHE A 181 11.45 10.03 6.44
CA PHE A 181 10.33 10.60 5.67
C PHE A 181 10.45 12.12 5.51
N ARG A 182 10.85 12.85 6.54
CA ARG A 182 11.06 14.31 6.43
C ARG A 182 12.08 14.70 5.36
N LYS A 183 13.12 13.88 5.15
CA LYS A 183 14.11 14.14 4.10
C LYS A 183 13.51 14.02 2.70
N ILE A 184 12.60 13.08 2.48
CA ILE A 184 12.08 12.74 1.14
C ILE A 184 10.68 13.33 0.88
N ALA A 185 10.00 13.86 1.88
CA ALA A 185 8.63 14.34 1.75
C ALA A 185 8.46 15.38 0.61
N HIS A 186 9.49 16.20 0.36
CA HIS A 186 9.47 17.19 -0.72
C HIS A 186 9.58 16.59 -2.13
N MET A 187 9.93 15.31 -2.25
CA MET A 187 10.04 14.58 -3.51
C MET A 187 8.70 13.95 -3.93
N ILE A 188 7.66 14.03 -3.08
CA ILE A 188 6.36 13.39 -3.29
C ILE A 188 5.33 14.47 -3.61
N ASP A 189 4.69 14.39 -4.78
CA ASP A 189 3.64 15.31 -5.20
C ASP A 189 2.30 14.96 -4.56
N THR A 190 1.94 13.67 -4.63
CA THR A 190 0.68 13.16 -4.09
C THR A 190 0.93 11.92 -3.25
N LEU A 191 0.45 11.94 -2.01
CA LEU A 191 0.53 10.86 -1.05
C LEU A 191 -0.88 10.48 -0.61
N GLU A 192 -1.28 9.25 -0.81
CA GLU A 192 -2.50 8.70 -0.25
C GLU A 192 -2.14 7.85 0.97
N VAL A 193 -2.83 8.06 2.06
CA VAL A 193 -2.62 7.31 3.31
C VAL A 193 -3.94 6.68 3.76
N GLU A 194 -3.94 5.37 3.95
CA GLU A 194 -4.95 4.66 4.71
C GLU A 194 -4.52 4.60 6.18
N PHE A 195 -5.40 5.03 7.10
CA PHE A 195 -5.08 5.15 8.53
C PHE A 195 -5.70 4.03 9.34
N HIS A 196 -4.87 3.29 10.06
CA HIS A 196 -5.25 2.14 10.89
C HIS A 196 -5.15 2.39 12.41
N PHE A 197 -5.07 3.65 12.84
CA PHE A 197 -4.96 4.00 14.27
C PHE A 197 -5.84 5.19 14.65
N PRO A 198 -6.27 5.31 15.94
CA PRO A 198 -7.28 6.29 16.36
C PRO A 198 -6.83 7.75 16.28
N ASN A 199 -5.54 8.05 16.49
CA ASN A 199 -5.01 9.43 16.54
C ASN A 199 -4.53 9.95 15.18
N TRP A 200 -5.09 9.45 14.09
CA TRP A 200 -4.72 9.81 12.70
C TRP A 200 -4.79 11.33 12.43
N LYS A 201 -5.67 12.09 13.12
CA LYS A 201 -5.79 13.56 12.92
C LYS A 201 -4.51 14.32 13.26
N GLU A 202 -3.74 13.85 14.24
CA GLU A 202 -2.46 14.45 14.60
C GLU A 202 -1.42 14.24 13.49
N LEU A 203 -1.42 13.07 12.85
CA LEU A 203 -0.54 12.78 11.72
C LEU A 203 -0.96 13.60 10.50
N VAL A 204 -2.25 13.79 10.24
CA VAL A 204 -2.74 14.70 9.19
C VAL A 204 -2.20 16.11 9.38
N GLN A 205 -2.33 16.66 10.59
CA GLN A 205 -1.81 18.00 10.90
C GLN A 205 -0.28 18.08 10.73
N TYR A 206 0.42 17.01 11.11
CA TYR A 206 1.87 16.93 10.93
C TYR A 206 2.27 16.95 9.44
N LEU A 207 1.59 16.18 8.59
CA LEU A 207 1.85 16.17 7.14
C LEU A 207 1.49 17.51 6.49
N MET A 208 0.43 18.18 6.93
CA MET A 208 0.11 19.53 6.49
C MET A 208 1.22 20.54 6.87
N ASN A 209 1.84 20.40 8.04
CA ASN A 209 2.98 21.21 8.44
C ASN A 209 4.26 20.95 7.61
N LEU A 210 4.34 19.80 6.93
CA LEU A 210 5.38 19.50 5.93
C LEU A 210 5.06 20.07 4.53
N GLY A 211 3.96 20.84 4.40
CA GLY A 211 3.58 21.56 3.18
C GLY A 211 2.58 20.83 2.28
N PHE A 212 1.99 19.73 2.74
CA PHE A 212 0.88 19.10 2.03
C PHE A 212 -0.44 19.81 2.33
N LYS A 213 -1.35 19.79 1.34
CA LYS A 213 -2.79 20.01 1.52
C LYS A 213 -3.44 18.64 1.69
N ALA A 214 -4.61 18.58 2.34
CA ALA A 214 -5.29 17.31 2.59
C ALA A 214 -6.73 17.34 2.08
N ARG A 215 -7.17 16.22 1.51
CA ARG A 215 -8.56 15.96 1.12
C ARG A 215 -8.96 14.56 1.58
N GLU A 216 -10.02 14.45 2.35
CA GLU A 216 -10.57 13.16 2.78
C GLU A 216 -11.41 12.54 1.65
N TYR A 217 -11.28 11.22 1.47
CA TYR A 217 -12.18 10.44 0.63
C TYR A 217 -13.38 9.95 1.42
N GLU A 218 -14.55 9.92 0.80
CA GLU A 218 -15.74 9.27 1.34
C GLU A 218 -15.69 7.76 1.06
N THR A 219 -14.90 7.03 1.85
CA THR A 219 -14.73 5.58 1.76
C THR A 219 -15.08 4.91 3.08
N SER A 220 -15.20 3.56 3.06
CA SER A 220 -15.40 2.77 4.30
C SER A 220 -14.17 2.78 5.20
N ALA A 221 -12.99 2.85 4.62
CA ALA A 221 -11.71 3.05 5.31
C ALA A 221 -11.42 4.54 5.53
N LYS A 222 -10.53 4.87 6.48
CA LYS A 222 -10.07 6.23 6.67
C LYS A 222 -8.92 6.52 5.71
N VAL A 223 -9.26 7.02 4.52
CA VAL A 223 -8.28 7.35 3.47
C VAL A 223 -8.22 8.86 3.26
N ILE A 224 -7.02 9.41 3.27
CA ILE A 224 -6.77 10.84 3.03
C ILE A 224 -5.73 11.02 1.93
N LEU A 225 -6.05 11.86 0.98
CA LEU A 225 -5.15 12.30 -0.08
C LEU A 225 -4.42 13.58 0.36
N PHE A 226 -3.10 13.53 0.33
CA PHE A 226 -2.22 14.67 0.55
C PHE A 226 -1.60 15.07 -0.80
N PHE A 227 -1.53 16.38 -1.07
CA PHE A 227 -1.01 16.91 -2.34
C PHE A 227 -0.37 18.27 -2.14
N ARG A 228 0.49 18.64 -3.06
CA ARG A 228 1.20 19.96 -3.05
C ARG A 228 0.59 20.97 -4.00
#